data_2f549ed2613edbfae3cdf99d44bd0e7d
#
_entry.id   2f549ed2613edbfae3cdf99d44bd0e7d
#
_cell.length_a   1.000
_cell.length_b   1.000
_cell.length_c   1.000
_cell.angle_alpha   90.00
_cell.angle_beta   90.00
_cell.angle_gamma   90.00
#
_symmetry.space_group_name_H-M   'P 1'
#
loop_
_entity.id
_entity.type
_entity.pdbx_description
1 polymer ?
#
loop_
_entity_poly.entity_id
_entity_poly.type
_entity_poly.pdbx_seq_one_letter_code
_entity_poly.pdbx_strand_id
1 'polypeptide(L)'
;MANVCVITGGGSGMGLATAKFIDKETILVLTGRTVAKLEKAKAILEAEGHEVHLIACDVSSRKDVHELCLFAASLGTIKTVIHSAGLSPAMADPEKIIRVNAIGTKNVNMEFCKYMNDGGVIVDVASSSAYQAPGFLVKHQIYEMAEYREDEFMKHMVREGNLAPGEYNKSGLAYTMSKNFVVWYAQKCAHEYAAKGIRVVSVSPGLIETDMGELEAEHAQNMIDATCAHRMGKPEELGFAIATIADERNGYLCGIDVLIDGGASTGKLFKK
;
A
#
# COMPACT_ATOMS: atom_id res chain seq x y z
N MET A 1 17.03 10.90 -18.93
CA MET A 1 16.35 9.59 -18.90
C MET A 1 14.90 9.84 -18.55
N ALA A 2 13.97 9.03 -19.09
CA ALA A 2 12.57 9.14 -18.74
C ALA A 2 12.34 8.83 -17.25
N ASN A 3 11.32 9.43 -16.65
CA ASN A 3 10.89 9.10 -15.30
C ASN A 3 10.10 7.78 -15.30
N VAL A 4 10.30 6.95 -14.29
CA VAL A 4 9.59 5.68 -14.12
C VAL A 4 8.77 5.73 -12.84
N CYS A 5 7.50 5.34 -12.96
CA CYS A 5 6.59 5.09 -11.84
C CYS A 5 6.28 3.60 -11.74
N VAL A 6 6.62 2.98 -10.62
CA VAL A 6 6.31 1.57 -10.36
C VAL A 6 5.07 1.47 -9.49
N ILE A 7 4.09 0.64 -9.90
CA ILE A 7 2.83 0.46 -9.17
C ILE A 7 2.63 -1.02 -8.85
N THR A 8 2.85 -1.41 -7.60
CA THR A 8 2.51 -2.76 -7.15
C THR A 8 1.00 -2.87 -6.93
N GLY A 9 0.41 -4.01 -7.23
CA GLY A 9 -1.05 -4.12 -7.25
C GLY A 9 -1.70 -3.33 -8.40
N GLY A 10 -0.92 -2.96 -9.43
CA GLY A 10 -1.34 -2.11 -10.55
C GLY A 10 -2.37 -2.72 -11.50
N GLY A 11 -2.71 -4.01 -11.35
CA GLY A 11 -3.64 -4.71 -12.24
C GLY A 11 -5.13 -4.46 -11.98
N SER A 12 -5.51 -3.79 -10.88
CA SER A 12 -6.92 -3.51 -10.53
C SER A 12 -7.02 -2.49 -9.40
N GLY A 13 -8.25 -2.12 -9.04
CA GLY A 13 -8.57 -1.32 -7.86
C GLY A 13 -7.83 0.01 -7.80
N MET A 14 -7.36 0.37 -6.60
CA MET A 14 -6.68 1.65 -6.35
C MET A 14 -5.37 1.81 -7.13
N GLY A 15 -4.60 0.73 -7.33
CA GLY A 15 -3.35 0.79 -8.09
C GLY A 15 -3.58 1.16 -9.56
N LEU A 16 -4.54 0.51 -10.22
CA LEU A 16 -4.94 0.86 -11.60
C LEU A 16 -5.52 2.27 -11.66
N ALA A 17 -6.38 2.63 -10.71
CA ALA A 17 -6.96 3.97 -10.66
C ALA A 17 -5.87 5.05 -10.49
N THR A 18 -4.86 4.80 -9.66
CA THR A 18 -3.72 5.74 -9.49
C THR A 18 -2.95 5.91 -10.80
N ALA A 19 -2.71 4.82 -11.53
CA ALA A 19 -1.97 4.85 -12.79
C ALA A 19 -2.55 5.85 -13.81
N LYS A 20 -3.88 5.99 -13.86
CA LYS A 20 -4.58 6.93 -14.77
C LYS A 20 -4.25 8.40 -14.52
N PHE A 21 -3.83 8.75 -13.31
CA PHE A 21 -3.53 10.12 -12.89
C PHE A 21 -2.03 10.43 -12.87
N ILE A 22 -1.17 9.47 -13.18
CA ILE A 22 0.27 9.72 -13.36
C ILE A 22 0.49 10.45 -14.69
N ASP A 23 1.47 11.34 -14.72
CA ASP A 23 1.85 12.07 -15.93
C ASP A 23 2.17 11.11 -17.08
N LYS A 24 1.65 11.40 -18.27
CA LYS A 24 1.79 10.54 -19.46
C LYS A 24 3.20 10.48 -20.03
N GLU A 25 4.06 11.42 -19.67
CA GLU A 25 5.48 11.37 -20.01
C GLU A 25 6.28 10.41 -19.09
N THR A 26 5.61 9.87 -18.04
CA THR A 26 6.21 8.92 -17.11
C THR A 26 5.91 7.49 -17.55
N ILE A 27 6.96 6.67 -17.67
CA ILE A 27 6.84 5.24 -17.96
C ILE A 27 6.21 4.54 -16.74
N LEU A 28 5.12 3.81 -16.98
CA LEU A 28 4.45 3.03 -15.94
C LEU A 28 4.97 1.59 -15.93
N VAL A 29 5.40 1.11 -14.78
CA VAL A 29 5.69 -0.31 -14.54
C VAL A 29 4.62 -0.87 -13.62
N LEU A 30 3.68 -1.62 -14.18
CA LEU A 30 2.64 -2.30 -13.39
C LEU A 30 3.11 -3.67 -12.97
N THR A 31 2.91 -4.00 -11.71
CA THR A 31 3.28 -5.30 -11.20
C THR A 31 2.23 -5.89 -10.24
N GLY A 32 2.23 -7.22 -10.19
CA GLY A 32 1.35 -8.04 -9.37
C GLY A 32 1.50 -9.51 -9.74
N ARG A 33 0.78 -10.40 -9.05
CA ARG A 33 0.88 -11.85 -9.25
C ARG A 33 0.10 -12.39 -10.46
N THR A 34 -0.96 -11.69 -10.87
CA THR A 34 -1.90 -12.16 -11.89
C THR A 34 -1.67 -11.43 -13.21
N VAL A 35 -0.89 -12.05 -14.09
CA VAL A 35 -0.52 -11.47 -15.38
C VAL A 35 -1.74 -11.03 -16.20
N ALA A 36 -2.79 -11.85 -16.26
CA ALA A 36 -4.02 -11.51 -16.99
C ALA A 36 -4.71 -10.21 -16.51
N LYS A 37 -4.62 -9.87 -15.20
CA LYS A 37 -5.11 -8.59 -14.68
C LYS A 37 -4.21 -7.44 -15.12
N LEU A 38 -2.89 -7.66 -15.13
CA LEU A 38 -1.92 -6.66 -15.58
C LEU A 38 -2.10 -6.33 -17.07
N GLU A 39 -2.28 -7.35 -17.92
CA GLU A 39 -2.52 -7.16 -19.37
C GLU A 39 -3.79 -6.34 -19.64
N LYS A 40 -4.87 -6.62 -18.91
CA LYS A 40 -6.09 -5.81 -19.01
C LYS A 40 -5.85 -4.36 -18.60
N ALA A 41 -5.15 -4.14 -17.49
CA ALA A 41 -4.81 -2.81 -17.00
C ALA A 41 -3.92 -2.06 -18.01
N LYS A 42 -2.93 -2.73 -18.58
CA LYS A 42 -2.07 -2.20 -19.63
C LYS A 42 -2.89 -1.71 -20.82
N ALA A 43 -3.77 -2.55 -21.36
CA ALA A 43 -4.59 -2.19 -22.52
C ALA A 43 -5.45 -0.94 -22.27
N ILE A 44 -6.00 -0.78 -21.04
CA ILE A 44 -6.76 0.41 -20.64
C ILE A 44 -5.87 1.66 -20.64
N LEU A 45 -4.71 1.58 -20.02
CA LEU A 45 -3.81 2.73 -19.85
C LEU A 45 -3.12 3.13 -21.15
N GLU A 46 -2.76 2.17 -22.01
CA GLU A 46 -2.21 2.45 -23.35
C GLU A 46 -3.26 3.13 -24.24
N ALA A 47 -4.54 2.73 -24.15
CA ALA A 47 -5.63 3.43 -24.83
C ALA A 47 -5.83 4.88 -24.36
N GLU A 48 -5.44 5.17 -23.10
CA GLU A 48 -5.42 6.52 -22.53
C GLU A 48 -4.12 7.30 -22.84
N GLY A 49 -3.15 6.66 -23.52
CA GLY A 49 -1.90 7.28 -24.00
C GLY A 49 -0.71 7.17 -23.04
N HIS A 50 -0.72 6.21 -22.11
CA HIS A 50 0.43 5.92 -21.24
C HIS A 50 1.37 4.90 -21.90
N GLU A 51 2.67 5.02 -21.64
CA GLU A 51 3.64 3.95 -21.89
C GLU A 51 3.64 2.99 -20.69
N VAL A 52 3.32 1.69 -20.93
CA VAL A 52 3.10 0.71 -19.86
C VAL A 52 3.93 -0.55 -20.07
N HIS A 53 4.72 -0.90 -19.08
CA HIS A 53 5.47 -2.15 -19.00
C HIS A 53 4.95 -3.02 -17.85
N LEU A 54 5.05 -4.33 -18.02
CA LEU A 54 4.55 -5.32 -17.05
C LEU A 54 5.66 -6.22 -16.56
N ILE A 55 5.63 -6.55 -15.29
CA ILE A 55 6.45 -7.61 -14.71
C ILE A 55 5.67 -8.30 -13.59
N ALA A 56 5.65 -9.64 -13.59
CA ALA A 56 5.07 -10.38 -12.48
C ALA A 56 5.97 -10.30 -11.25
N CYS A 57 5.39 -10.04 -10.08
CA CYS A 57 6.14 -9.97 -8.82
C CYS A 57 5.23 -10.34 -7.65
N ASP A 58 5.73 -11.20 -6.76
CA ASP A 58 5.19 -11.36 -5.42
C ASP A 58 5.99 -10.47 -4.46
N VAL A 59 5.36 -9.43 -3.95
CA VAL A 59 6.03 -8.47 -3.05
C VAL A 59 6.55 -9.10 -1.75
N SER A 60 6.00 -10.26 -1.36
CA SER A 60 6.50 -11.03 -0.21
C SER A 60 7.83 -11.73 -0.50
N SER A 61 8.23 -11.87 -1.76
CA SER A 61 9.52 -12.37 -2.21
C SER A 61 10.49 -11.22 -2.43
N ARG A 62 11.50 -11.12 -1.57
CA ARG A 62 12.53 -10.08 -1.73
C ARG A 62 13.28 -10.20 -3.06
N LYS A 63 13.45 -11.43 -3.56
CA LYS A 63 14.08 -11.70 -4.85
C LYS A 63 13.26 -11.10 -5.99
N ASP A 64 11.95 -11.33 -6.00
CA ASP A 64 11.07 -10.81 -7.05
C ASP A 64 11.07 -9.26 -7.03
N VAL A 65 11.06 -8.66 -5.83
CA VAL A 65 11.13 -7.19 -5.68
C VAL A 65 12.47 -6.65 -6.19
N HIS A 66 13.58 -7.37 -5.95
CA HIS A 66 14.88 -6.99 -6.51
C HIS A 66 14.89 -7.04 -8.04
N GLU A 67 14.34 -8.10 -8.64
CA GLU A 67 14.20 -8.22 -10.10
C GLU A 67 13.31 -7.11 -10.68
N LEU A 68 12.23 -6.77 -9.99
CA LEU A 68 11.38 -5.62 -10.32
C LEU A 68 12.17 -4.29 -10.33
N CYS A 69 13.01 -4.07 -9.31
CA CYS A 69 13.86 -2.86 -9.24
C CYS A 69 14.83 -2.78 -10.43
N LEU A 70 15.50 -3.89 -10.76
CA LEU A 70 16.42 -3.95 -11.91
C LEU A 70 15.70 -3.68 -13.22
N PHE A 71 14.52 -4.29 -13.41
CA PHE A 71 13.70 -4.07 -14.59
C PHE A 71 13.28 -2.60 -14.72
N ALA A 72 12.74 -2.01 -13.65
CA ALA A 72 12.32 -0.61 -13.65
C ALA A 72 13.50 0.35 -13.91
N ALA A 73 14.68 0.10 -13.30
CA ALA A 73 15.87 0.89 -13.50
C ALA A 73 16.45 0.79 -14.92
N SER A 74 16.19 -0.30 -15.64
CA SER A 74 16.59 -0.45 -17.05
C SER A 74 15.78 0.43 -18.01
N LEU A 75 14.57 0.85 -17.62
CA LEU A 75 13.68 1.69 -18.41
C LEU A 75 13.94 3.19 -18.21
N GLY A 76 14.48 3.60 -17.07
CA GLY A 76 14.72 5.01 -16.78
C GLY A 76 15.04 5.29 -15.31
N THR A 77 14.79 6.52 -14.89
CA THR A 77 15.00 6.95 -13.50
C THR A 77 13.76 6.67 -12.67
N ILE A 78 13.86 5.79 -11.67
CA ILE A 78 12.74 5.50 -10.76
C ILE A 78 12.50 6.72 -9.87
N LYS A 79 11.42 7.44 -10.11
CA LYS A 79 11.01 8.62 -9.35
C LYS A 79 9.86 8.33 -8.40
N THR A 80 8.97 7.40 -8.76
CA THR A 80 7.76 7.15 -8.00
C THR A 80 7.55 5.65 -7.80
N VAL A 81 7.26 5.26 -6.58
CA VAL A 81 6.81 3.90 -6.24
C VAL A 81 5.48 4.00 -5.50
N ILE A 82 4.43 3.41 -6.07
CA ILE A 82 3.13 3.28 -5.42
C ILE A 82 2.96 1.83 -4.98
N HIS A 83 3.09 1.58 -3.69
CA HIS A 83 2.93 0.25 -3.13
C HIS A 83 1.49 0.02 -2.68
N SER A 84 0.64 -0.43 -3.61
CA SER A 84 -0.78 -0.73 -3.33
C SER A 84 -1.11 -2.22 -3.27
N ALA A 85 -0.13 -3.11 -3.45
CA ALA A 85 -0.33 -4.54 -3.27
C ALA A 85 -0.63 -4.88 -1.82
N GLY A 86 -1.70 -5.65 -1.59
CA GLY A 86 -2.10 -6.08 -0.25
C GLY A 86 -3.21 -7.11 -0.30
N LEU A 87 -3.50 -7.70 0.87
CA LEU A 87 -4.61 -8.64 1.07
C LEU A 87 -5.51 -8.12 2.18
N SER A 88 -6.83 -8.33 2.05
CA SER A 88 -7.83 -8.05 3.07
C SER A 88 -8.16 -9.29 3.92
N PRO A 89 -8.89 -9.14 5.04
CA PRO A 89 -9.28 -10.26 5.92
C PRO A 89 -10.00 -11.39 5.21
N ALA A 90 -10.87 -11.07 4.23
CA ALA A 90 -11.62 -12.08 3.49
C ALA A 90 -10.78 -12.87 2.46
N MET A 91 -9.55 -12.44 2.17
CA MET A 91 -8.72 -13.02 1.10
C MET A 91 -7.74 -14.09 1.56
N ALA A 92 -7.35 -14.13 2.83
CA ALA A 92 -6.32 -15.03 3.31
C ALA A 92 -6.30 -15.20 4.84
N ASP A 93 -5.53 -16.18 5.31
CA ASP A 93 -5.22 -16.40 6.71
C ASP A 93 -4.27 -15.33 7.29
N PRO A 94 -4.13 -15.25 8.62
CA PRO A 94 -3.27 -14.26 9.29
C PRO A 94 -1.82 -14.25 8.81
N GLU A 95 -1.21 -15.42 8.60
CA GLU A 95 0.20 -15.50 8.18
C GLU A 95 0.40 -14.87 6.81
N LYS A 96 -0.45 -15.22 5.85
CA LYS A 96 -0.35 -14.70 4.49
C LYS A 96 -0.64 -13.21 4.42
N ILE A 97 -1.60 -12.72 5.21
CA ILE A 97 -1.89 -11.28 5.32
C ILE A 97 -0.67 -10.52 5.83
N ILE A 98 -0.06 -10.96 6.94
CA ILE A 98 1.12 -10.29 7.49
C ILE A 98 2.29 -10.36 6.52
N ARG A 99 2.51 -11.51 5.89
CA ARG A 99 3.60 -11.72 4.93
C ARG A 99 3.48 -10.78 3.72
N VAL A 100 2.30 -10.66 3.14
CA VAL A 100 2.09 -9.78 1.98
C VAL A 100 2.07 -8.31 2.40
N ASN A 101 1.30 -7.95 3.43
CA ASN A 101 1.10 -6.56 3.79
C ASN A 101 2.32 -5.95 4.52
N ALA A 102 2.91 -6.67 5.48
CA ALA A 102 4.02 -6.12 6.27
C ALA A 102 5.38 -6.44 5.63
N ILE A 103 5.69 -7.72 5.36
CA ILE A 103 6.98 -8.09 4.76
C ILE A 103 7.05 -7.58 3.32
N GLY A 104 5.94 -7.59 2.57
CA GLY A 104 5.87 -7.00 1.23
C GLY A 104 6.24 -5.51 1.25
N THR A 105 5.66 -4.72 2.16
CA THR A 105 5.98 -3.29 2.32
C THR A 105 7.46 -3.09 2.67
N LYS A 106 7.98 -3.87 3.63
CA LYS A 106 9.41 -3.84 3.97
C LYS A 106 10.28 -4.13 2.75
N ASN A 107 10.00 -5.18 2.00
CA ASN A 107 10.79 -5.57 0.83
C ASN A 107 10.80 -4.47 -0.23
N VAL A 108 9.62 -3.90 -0.55
CA VAL A 108 9.49 -2.81 -1.53
C VAL A 108 10.31 -1.60 -1.09
N ASN A 109 10.13 -1.11 0.13
CA ASN A 109 10.85 0.06 0.62
C ASN A 109 12.36 -0.17 0.65
N MET A 110 12.84 -1.30 1.21
CA MET A 110 14.26 -1.62 1.34
C MET A 110 14.95 -1.81 -0.02
N GLU A 111 14.29 -2.42 -1.00
CA GLU A 111 14.91 -2.63 -2.29
C GLU A 111 14.87 -1.36 -3.15
N PHE A 112 13.73 -0.68 -3.25
CA PHE A 112 13.61 0.51 -4.09
C PHE A 112 14.49 1.67 -3.63
N CYS A 113 14.70 1.87 -2.32
CA CYS A 113 15.59 2.93 -1.83
C CYS A 113 17.04 2.80 -2.31
N LYS A 114 17.47 1.64 -2.83
CA LYS A 114 18.80 1.42 -3.39
C LYS A 114 18.92 1.93 -4.82
N TYR A 115 17.82 1.97 -5.56
CA TYR A 115 17.74 2.32 -6.98
C TYR A 115 17.14 3.70 -7.22
N MET A 116 16.52 4.29 -6.20
CA MET A 116 15.96 5.65 -6.26
C MET A 116 17.01 6.67 -5.85
N ASN A 117 16.88 7.86 -6.41
CA ASN A 117 17.76 9.01 -6.17
C ASN A 117 16.95 10.21 -5.70
N ASP A 118 17.63 11.34 -5.52
CA ASP A 118 17.08 12.62 -5.09
C ASP A 118 15.75 12.98 -5.80
N GLY A 119 14.80 13.44 -5.01
CA GLY A 119 13.46 13.80 -5.47
C GLY A 119 12.51 12.60 -5.69
N GLY A 120 12.90 11.38 -5.33
CA GLY A 120 12.02 10.21 -5.41
C GLY A 120 10.95 10.18 -4.30
N VAL A 121 9.86 9.45 -4.55
CA VAL A 121 8.79 9.24 -3.55
C VAL A 121 8.31 7.79 -3.54
N ILE A 122 8.12 7.24 -2.34
CA ILE A 122 7.43 5.98 -2.10
C ILE A 122 6.10 6.30 -1.39
N VAL A 123 4.99 5.81 -1.94
CA VAL A 123 3.67 5.92 -1.30
C VAL A 123 3.18 4.52 -0.96
N ASP A 124 3.08 4.22 0.33
CA ASP A 124 2.62 2.94 0.83
C ASP A 124 1.12 2.99 1.16
N VAL A 125 0.33 2.10 0.55
CA VAL A 125 -1.11 2.03 0.80
C VAL A 125 -1.38 1.19 2.05
N ALA A 126 -1.68 1.86 3.16
CA ALA A 126 -2.08 1.27 4.43
C ALA A 126 -3.61 0.99 4.46
N SER A 127 -4.31 1.41 5.50
CA SER A 127 -5.77 1.32 5.66
C SER A 127 -6.19 2.14 6.90
N SER A 128 -7.39 2.65 6.91
CA SER A 128 -7.99 3.26 8.12
C SER A 128 -8.07 2.27 9.31
N SER A 129 -8.07 0.94 9.03
CA SER A 129 -7.98 -0.08 10.07
C SER A 129 -6.67 -0.02 10.87
N ALA A 130 -5.60 0.54 10.33
CA ALA A 130 -4.33 0.75 11.05
C ALA A 130 -4.52 1.48 12.39
N TYR A 131 -5.48 2.38 12.45
CA TYR A 131 -5.83 3.16 13.65
C TYR A 131 -6.70 2.40 14.66
N GLN A 132 -7.15 1.20 14.32
CA GLN A 132 -7.94 0.34 15.20
C GLN A 132 -7.07 -0.73 15.88
N ALA A 133 -5.77 -0.74 15.63
CA ALA A 133 -4.86 -1.69 16.26
C ALA A 133 -4.86 -1.48 17.78
N PRO A 134 -5.11 -2.54 18.58
CA PRO A 134 -5.07 -2.43 20.04
C PRO A 134 -3.69 -1.98 20.51
N GLY A 135 -3.62 -0.88 21.28
CA GLY A 135 -2.35 -0.26 21.67
C GLY A 135 -1.38 -1.21 22.40
N PHE A 136 -1.90 -2.19 23.15
CA PHE A 136 -1.07 -3.19 23.84
C PHE A 136 -0.43 -4.22 22.87
N LEU A 137 -0.94 -4.36 21.63
CA LEU A 137 -0.36 -5.19 20.58
C LEU A 137 0.63 -4.41 19.71
N VAL A 138 0.56 -3.07 19.69
CA VAL A 138 1.48 -2.23 18.93
C VAL A 138 2.81 -2.12 19.67
N LYS A 139 3.81 -2.87 19.20
CA LYS A 139 5.14 -2.94 19.80
C LYS A 139 6.20 -2.63 18.74
N HIS A 140 6.66 -1.39 18.71
CA HIS A 140 7.66 -0.94 17.72
C HIS A 140 8.94 -1.77 17.74
N GLN A 141 9.36 -2.26 18.90
CA GLN A 141 10.51 -3.18 19.03
C GLN A 141 10.32 -4.48 18.23
N ILE A 142 9.07 -4.98 18.11
CA ILE A 142 8.76 -6.14 17.27
C ILE A 142 8.76 -5.71 15.80
N TYR A 143 8.25 -4.52 15.49
CA TYR A 143 8.23 -4.01 14.13
C TYR A 143 9.64 -3.84 13.55
N GLU A 144 10.60 -3.39 14.35
CA GLU A 144 12.01 -3.31 13.95
C GLU A 144 12.60 -4.67 13.54
N MET A 145 12.15 -5.77 14.15
CA MET A 145 12.63 -7.12 13.83
C MET A 145 12.36 -7.51 12.37
N ALA A 146 11.40 -6.89 11.71
CA ALA A 146 11.08 -7.19 10.30
C ALA A 146 12.29 -7.12 9.37
N GLU A 147 13.28 -6.29 9.68
CA GLU A 147 14.47 -6.09 8.85
C GLU A 147 15.60 -7.09 9.11
N TYR A 148 15.81 -7.50 10.36
CA TYR A 148 16.98 -8.31 10.76
C TYR A 148 16.64 -9.61 11.44
N ARG A 149 15.38 -9.84 11.85
CA ARG A 149 14.87 -11.08 12.49
C ARG A 149 13.47 -11.42 11.97
N GLU A 150 13.33 -11.49 10.62
CA GLU A 150 12.04 -11.65 9.95
C GLU A 150 11.21 -12.82 10.49
N ASP A 151 11.84 -13.97 10.74
CA ASP A 151 11.12 -15.14 11.27
C ASP A 151 10.53 -14.88 12.66
N GLU A 152 11.21 -14.13 13.51
CA GLU A 152 10.71 -13.77 14.84
C GLU A 152 9.60 -12.74 14.74
N PHE A 153 9.76 -11.74 13.89
CA PHE A 153 8.69 -10.78 13.57
C PHE A 153 7.43 -11.52 13.12
N MET A 154 7.54 -12.42 12.14
CA MET A 154 6.43 -13.22 11.64
C MET A 154 5.77 -14.04 12.76
N LYS A 155 6.55 -14.78 13.57
CA LYS A 155 6.02 -15.55 14.69
C LYS A 155 5.23 -14.70 15.68
N HIS A 156 5.74 -13.51 16.01
CA HIS A 156 5.06 -12.58 16.92
C HIS A 156 3.76 -12.06 16.31
N MET A 157 3.80 -11.53 15.09
CA MET A 157 2.64 -10.95 14.45
C MET A 157 1.52 -11.98 14.20
N VAL A 158 1.87 -13.19 13.76
CA VAL A 158 0.90 -14.27 13.54
C VAL A 158 0.29 -14.74 14.86
N ARG A 159 1.10 -14.90 15.94
CA ARG A 159 0.59 -15.24 17.26
C ARG A 159 -0.42 -14.22 17.75
N GLU A 160 -0.10 -12.95 17.62
CA GLU A 160 -0.97 -11.86 18.08
C GLU A 160 -2.23 -11.72 17.22
N GLY A 161 -2.13 -11.89 15.89
CA GLY A 161 -3.29 -11.97 15.02
C GLY A 161 -4.26 -13.09 15.39
N ASN A 162 -3.74 -14.22 15.85
CA ASN A 162 -4.55 -15.37 16.28
C ASN A 162 -5.22 -15.21 17.65
N LEU A 163 -5.06 -14.09 18.36
CA LEU A 163 -5.73 -13.86 19.65
C LEU A 163 -7.24 -13.59 19.50
N ALA A 164 -7.70 -13.16 18.34
CA ALA A 164 -9.11 -12.91 18.12
C ALA A 164 -9.92 -14.23 17.97
N PRO A 165 -11.17 -14.30 18.44
CA PRO A 165 -12.00 -15.48 18.29
C PRO A 165 -12.57 -15.59 16.87
N GLY A 166 -12.52 -16.78 16.27
CA GLY A 166 -13.05 -17.05 14.93
C GLY A 166 -12.11 -16.65 13.79
N GLU A 167 -12.13 -17.39 12.70
CA GLU A 167 -11.13 -17.27 11.62
C GLU A 167 -11.14 -15.89 10.94
N TYR A 168 -12.32 -15.34 10.63
CA TYR A 168 -12.42 -14.01 10.05
C TYR A 168 -11.85 -12.92 10.96
N ASN A 169 -12.15 -12.98 12.26
CA ASN A 169 -11.62 -12.00 13.22
C ASN A 169 -10.12 -12.12 13.43
N LYS A 170 -9.54 -13.34 13.36
CA LYS A 170 -8.08 -13.54 13.36
C LYS A 170 -7.45 -12.84 12.16
N SER A 171 -7.97 -13.08 10.95
CA SER A 171 -7.54 -12.40 9.74
C SER A 171 -7.74 -10.89 9.84
N GLY A 172 -8.85 -10.43 10.44
CA GLY A 172 -9.14 -9.01 10.69
C GLY A 172 -8.11 -8.36 11.62
N LEU A 173 -7.76 -9.02 12.73
CA LEU A 173 -6.75 -8.50 13.66
C LEU A 173 -5.36 -8.49 13.02
N ALA A 174 -4.99 -9.57 12.31
CA ALA A 174 -3.72 -9.64 11.59
C ALA A 174 -3.63 -8.55 10.51
N TYR A 175 -4.71 -8.29 9.79
CA TYR A 175 -4.80 -7.19 8.81
C TYR A 175 -4.58 -5.84 9.50
N THR A 176 -5.33 -5.56 10.55
CA THR A 176 -5.23 -4.32 11.32
C THR A 176 -3.79 -4.07 11.80
N MET A 177 -3.16 -5.08 12.38
CA MET A 177 -1.77 -5.00 12.83
C MET A 177 -0.80 -4.83 11.67
N SER A 178 -1.00 -5.53 10.54
CA SER A 178 -0.15 -5.40 9.37
C SER A 178 -0.23 -3.99 8.76
N LYS A 179 -1.42 -3.37 8.76
CA LYS A 179 -1.61 -2.01 8.25
C LYS A 179 -1.09 -0.95 9.23
N ASN A 180 -1.16 -1.20 10.53
CA ASN A 180 -0.47 -0.36 11.52
C ASN A 180 1.05 -0.41 11.33
N PHE A 181 1.61 -1.60 11.05
CA PHE A 181 3.02 -1.73 10.68
C PHE A 181 3.37 -0.90 9.43
N VAL A 182 2.54 -0.92 8.38
CA VAL A 182 2.78 -0.13 7.14
C VAL A 182 2.90 1.35 7.46
N VAL A 183 1.99 1.91 8.27
CA VAL A 183 2.04 3.33 8.69
C VAL A 183 3.34 3.64 9.43
N TRP A 184 3.66 2.83 10.44
CA TRP A 184 4.89 3.00 11.21
C TRP A 184 6.15 2.86 10.35
N TYR A 185 6.16 1.87 9.45
CA TYR A 185 7.32 1.58 8.61
C TYR A 185 7.57 2.68 7.58
N ALA A 186 6.53 3.22 6.98
CA ALA A 186 6.65 4.37 6.09
C ALA A 186 7.27 5.59 6.80
N GLN A 187 6.85 5.87 8.04
CA GLN A 187 7.44 6.94 8.86
C GLN A 187 8.91 6.68 9.17
N LYS A 188 9.27 5.45 9.56
CA LYS A 188 10.67 5.04 9.78
C LYS A 188 11.50 5.25 8.53
N CYS A 189 11.05 4.72 7.38
CA CYS A 189 11.74 4.85 6.10
C CYS A 189 11.91 6.32 5.66
N ALA A 190 10.92 7.19 5.93
CA ALA A 190 11.02 8.61 5.62
C ALA A 190 12.23 9.26 6.29
N HIS A 191 12.51 8.92 7.55
CA HIS A 191 13.68 9.42 8.27
C HIS A 191 14.99 8.78 7.79
N GLU A 192 14.98 7.48 7.50
CA GLU A 192 16.17 6.76 7.05
C GLU A 192 16.61 7.15 5.62
N TYR A 193 15.63 7.43 4.74
CA TYR A 193 15.93 7.76 3.34
C TYR A 193 16.09 9.27 3.09
N ALA A 194 15.89 10.09 4.11
CA ALA A 194 15.99 11.55 4.03
C ALA A 194 17.33 12.02 3.42
N ALA A 195 18.44 11.38 3.81
CA ALA A 195 19.78 11.71 3.28
C ALA A 195 19.92 11.45 1.77
N LYS A 196 19.02 10.66 1.16
CA LYS A 196 18.95 10.42 -0.28
C LYS A 196 17.93 11.33 -0.99
N GLY A 197 17.28 12.25 -0.28
CA GLY A 197 16.21 13.08 -0.81
C GLY A 197 14.96 12.30 -1.21
N ILE A 198 14.75 11.08 -0.68
CA ILE A 198 13.59 10.25 -0.97
C ILE A 198 12.51 10.51 0.08
N ARG A 199 11.31 10.88 -0.36
CA ARG A 199 10.14 11.00 0.50
C ARG A 199 9.45 9.64 0.65
N VAL A 200 8.96 9.35 1.85
CA VAL A 200 8.06 8.21 2.08
C VAL A 200 6.81 8.72 2.78
N VAL A 201 5.65 8.31 2.27
CA VAL A 201 4.32 8.70 2.78
C VAL A 201 3.45 7.46 2.80
N SER A 202 2.63 7.27 3.82
CA SER A 202 1.56 6.29 3.75
C SER A 202 0.20 6.95 3.49
N VAL A 203 -0.69 6.21 2.86
CA VAL A 203 -2.08 6.59 2.67
C VAL A 203 -2.96 5.52 3.29
N SER A 204 -3.90 5.93 4.14
CA SER A 204 -4.85 5.04 4.82
C SER A 204 -6.26 5.22 4.27
N PRO A 205 -6.66 4.45 3.24
CA PRO A 205 -8.01 4.47 2.71
C PRO A 205 -9.02 3.92 3.72
N GLY A 206 -10.26 4.41 3.64
CA GLY A 206 -11.44 3.73 4.18
C GLY A 206 -11.90 2.57 3.29
N LEU A 207 -13.19 2.28 3.31
CA LEU A 207 -13.81 1.28 2.45
C LEU A 207 -13.99 1.84 1.03
N ILE A 208 -13.44 1.18 0.02
CA ILE A 208 -13.40 1.64 -1.37
C ILE A 208 -14.08 0.61 -2.28
N GLU A 209 -14.84 1.05 -3.27
CA GLU A 209 -15.54 0.24 -4.28
C GLU A 209 -14.54 -0.47 -5.20
N THR A 210 -14.01 -1.61 -4.74
CA THR A 210 -13.06 -2.48 -5.45
C THR A 210 -13.46 -3.93 -5.20
N ASP A 211 -12.97 -4.87 -6.01
CA ASP A 211 -13.16 -6.32 -5.76
C ASP A 211 -12.86 -6.68 -4.29
N MET A 212 -11.82 -6.06 -3.71
CA MET A 212 -11.44 -6.26 -2.32
C MET A 212 -12.43 -5.63 -1.35
N GLY A 213 -12.88 -4.41 -1.62
CA GLY A 213 -13.82 -3.67 -0.77
C GLY A 213 -15.22 -4.30 -0.78
N GLU A 214 -15.65 -4.86 -1.90
CA GLU A 214 -16.93 -5.55 -2.00
C GLU A 214 -16.96 -6.81 -1.12
N LEU A 215 -15.86 -7.55 -1.02
CA LEU A 215 -15.74 -8.71 -0.11
C LEU A 215 -15.88 -8.32 1.37
N GLU A 216 -15.55 -7.09 1.71
CA GLU A 216 -15.62 -6.57 3.09
C GLU A 216 -16.93 -5.82 3.38
N ALA A 217 -17.72 -5.46 2.36
CA ALA A 217 -18.88 -4.58 2.49
C ALA A 217 -19.95 -5.13 3.46
N GLU A 218 -20.20 -6.45 3.44
CA GLU A 218 -21.16 -7.10 4.34
C GLU A 218 -20.81 -6.91 5.83
N HIS A 219 -19.51 -6.80 6.14
CA HIS A 219 -19.00 -6.63 7.50
C HIS A 219 -18.74 -5.16 7.87
N ALA A 220 -18.83 -4.26 6.89
CA ALA A 220 -18.42 -2.87 7.04
C ALA A 220 -19.57 -1.84 6.95
N GLN A 221 -20.84 -2.27 6.98
CA GLN A 221 -21.99 -1.36 6.89
C GLN A 221 -21.90 -0.22 7.92
N ASN A 222 -21.51 -0.53 9.15
CA ASN A 222 -21.31 0.48 10.19
C ASN A 222 -20.21 1.51 9.84
N MET A 223 -19.22 1.13 9.03
CA MET A 223 -18.20 2.06 8.55
C MET A 223 -18.76 2.99 7.49
N ILE A 224 -19.57 2.45 6.56
CA ILE A 224 -20.26 3.24 5.54
C ILE A 224 -21.17 4.28 6.19
N ASP A 225 -21.97 3.87 7.16
CA ASP A 225 -22.89 4.74 7.91
C ASP A 225 -22.13 5.82 8.72
N ALA A 226 -20.89 5.56 9.07
CA ALA A 226 -20.04 6.51 9.79
C ALA A 226 -19.37 7.54 8.88
N THR A 227 -19.32 7.31 7.56
CA THR A 227 -18.74 8.30 6.62
C THR A 227 -19.67 9.52 6.47
N CYS A 228 -19.06 10.69 6.21
CA CYS A 228 -19.84 11.91 5.94
C CYS A 228 -20.65 11.81 4.64
N ALA A 229 -20.20 11.00 3.69
CA ALA A 229 -20.86 10.79 2.40
C ALA A 229 -21.87 9.64 2.40
N HIS A 230 -21.93 8.84 3.47
CA HIS A 230 -22.79 7.65 3.60
C HIS A 230 -22.64 6.66 2.43
N ARG A 231 -21.43 6.52 1.91
CA ARG A 231 -21.07 5.61 0.81
C ARG A 231 -19.62 5.14 0.92
N MET A 232 -19.29 4.13 0.15
CA MET A 232 -17.89 3.78 -0.10
C MET A 232 -17.20 4.88 -0.94
N GLY A 233 -15.89 5.00 -0.82
CA GLY A 233 -15.08 5.82 -1.71
C GLY A 233 -14.93 5.13 -3.08
N LYS A 234 -14.75 5.92 -4.15
CA LYS A 234 -14.48 5.37 -5.48
C LYS A 234 -12.98 5.15 -5.68
N PRO A 235 -12.57 4.13 -6.45
CA PRO A 235 -11.16 3.92 -6.78
C PRO A 235 -10.48 5.15 -7.36
N GLU A 236 -11.19 5.91 -8.21
CA GLU A 236 -10.68 7.12 -8.85
C GLU A 236 -10.44 8.26 -7.86
N GLU A 237 -11.25 8.38 -6.81
CA GLU A 237 -11.05 9.38 -5.75
C GLU A 237 -9.72 9.12 -5.02
N LEU A 238 -9.46 7.85 -4.72
CA LEU A 238 -8.20 7.43 -4.10
C LEU A 238 -7.02 7.51 -5.07
N GLY A 239 -7.22 7.11 -6.32
CA GLY A 239 -6.21 7.17 -7.37
C GLY A 239 -5.71 8.60 -7.57
N PHE A 240 -6.61 9.56 -7.68
CA PHE A 240 -6.28 10.98 -7.78
C PHE A 240 -5.53 11.49 -6.55
N ALA A 241 -5.99 11.15 -5.35
CA ALA A 241 -5.35 11.56 -4.11
C ALA A 241 -3.91 10.98 -3.99
N ILE A 242 -3.73 9.69 -4.28
CA ILE A 242 -2.42 9.01 -4.22
C ILE A 242 -1.46 9.63 -5.26
N ALA A 243 -1.91 9.85 -6.50
CA ALA A 243 -1.11 10.49 -7.54
C ALA A 243 -0.71 11.92 -7.14
N THR A 244 -1.64 12.69 -6.54
CA THR A 244 -1.37 14.03 -6.02
C THR A 244 -0.32 13.99 -4.90
N ILE A 245 -0.41 13.05 -3.96
CA ILE A 245 0.56 12.89 -2.87
C ILE A 245 1.94 12.53 -3.44
N ALA A 246 1.99 11.73 -4.50
CA ALA A 246 3.22 11.32 -5.16
C ALA A 246 3.87 12.44 -5.99
N ASP A 247 3.16 13.49 -6.33
CA ASP A 247 3.65 14.62 -7.13
C ASP A 247 4.88 15.27 -6.46
N GLU A 248 5.92 15.54 -7.25
CA GLU A 248 7.17 16.14 -6.76
C GLU A 248 6.99 17.54 -6.13
N ARG A 249 5.96 18.27 -6.57
CA ARG A 249 5.59 19.59 -6.02
C ARG A 249 5.20 19.52 -4.55
N ASN A 250 4.82 18.34 -4.05
CA ASN A 250 4.53 18.08 -2.64
C ASN A 250 5.81 17.78 -1.83
N GLY A 251 6.93 18.40 -2.15
CA GLY A 251 8.25 18.12 -1.57
C GLY A 251 8.33 18.15 -0.03
N TYR A 252 7.42 18.87 0.64
CA TYR A 252 7.37 18.92 2.11
C TYR A 252 6.46 17.85 2.76
N LEU A 253 5.72 17.10 1.95
CA LEU A 253 4.85 16.00 2.42
C LEU A 253 5.68 14.72 2.57
N CYS A 254 6.16 14.42 3.77
CA CYS A 254 7.02 13.27 4.07
C CYS A 254 6.83 12.80 5.51
N GLY A 255 6.97 11.50 5.77
CA GLY A 255 6.94 10.92 7.12
C GLY A 255 5.57 10.99 7.80
N ILE A 256 4.51 11.09 7.04
CA ILE A 256 3.12 11.21 7.53
C ILE A 256 2.25 10.12 6.91
N ASP A 257 1.18 9.77 7.59
CA ASP A 257 0.06 9.01 7.04
C ASP A 257 -1.10 9.94 6.68
N VAL A 258 -1.63 9.79 5.47
CA VAL A 258 -2.77 10.57 4.98
C VAL A 258 -4.03 9.71 5.04
N LEU A 259 -4.88 9.94 6.03
CA LEU A 259 -6.14 9.24 6.21
C LEU A 259 -7.20 9.75 5.23
N ILE A 260 -7.70 8.86 4.36
CA ILE A 260 -8.72 9.16 3.33
C ILE A 260 -9.86 8.15 3.45
N ASP A 261 -10.75 8.37 4.39
CA ASP A 261 -11.81 7.42 4.77
C ASP A 261 -13.23 8.02 4.78
N GLY A 262 -13.41 9.15 4.12
CA GLY A 262 -14.68 9.84 4.06
C GLY A 262 -15.19 10.32 5.43
N GLY A 263 -14.30 10.45 6.42
CA GLY A 263 -14.61 10.84 7.79
C GLY A 263 -15.11 9.70 8.70
N ALA A 264 -15.02 8.44 8.27
CA ALA A 264 -15.49 7.27 9.05
C ALA A 264 -14.80 7.17 10.41
N SER A 265 -13.48 7.37 10.49
CA SER A 265 -12.72 7.29 11.73
C SER A 265 -13.10 8.39 12.72
N THR A 266 -13.44 9.58 12.25
CA THR A 266 -13.84 10.72 13.09
C THR A 266 -15.34 10.75 13.39
N GLY A 267 -16.17 10.11 12.57
CA GLY A 267 -17.63 10.13 12.72
C GLY A 267 -18.11 9.62 14.08
N LYS A 268 -17.37 8.70 14.71
CA LYS A 268 -17.67 8.20 16.05
C LYS A 268 -17.55 9.27 17.13
N LEU A 269 -16.74 10.30 16.93
CA LEU A 269 -16.53 11.39 17.90
C LEU A 269 -17.70 12.38 17.92
N PHE A 270 -18.48 12.45 16.85
CA PHE A 270 -19.57 13.41 16.66
C PHE A 270 -20.96 12.77 16.58
N LYS A 271 -21.09 11.44 16.70
CA LYS A 271 -22.38 10.79 16.87
C LYS A 271 -22.96 11.20 18.22
N LYS A 272 -24.10 11.90 18.19
CA LYS A 272 -24.90 12.23 19.38
C LYS A 272 -25.68 11.02 19.87
#